data_dd3e0d764c96cab8ed093dbe2ff869c8
#
_entry.id   dd3e0d764c96cab8ed093dbe2ff869c8
#
_cell.length_a   1.000
_cell.length_b   1.000
_cell.length_c   1.000
_cell.angle_alpha   90.00
_cell.angle_beta   90.00
_cell.angle_gamma   90.00
#
_symmetry.space_group_name_H-M   'P 1'
#
loop_
_entity.id
_entity.type
_entity.pdbx_description
1 polymer ?
#
loop_
_entity_poly.entity_id
_entity_poly.type
_entity_poly.pdbx_seq_one_letter_code
_entity_poly.pdbx_strand_id
1 'polypeptide(L)'
;MAVPEKVDDKVGKAWAEGIADIKDVYEKGFFTENTNTCEADEAFQGFLQDKAAFYVDGSWKMGGIRDNAENIDNFTVTFVPGQNERKTTDIISGLSSGWYISKKAWDDPEKQKAAVDLVEYFINTETVSDFAGTATTSLKDGAQIDESKLNSLEKDALTMLKSVTATSGACQDLCTEDQRAPIFTNMPQIVEGQMEINDAIQQVIDAMEE
;
A
#
# COMPACT_ATOMS: atom_id res chain seq x y z
N MET A 1 -13.04 6.06 3.79
CA MET A 1 -12.81 4.60 3.68
C MET A 1 -14.12 3.90 3.98
N ALA A 2 -14.59 3.02 3.13
CA ALA A 2 -15.82 2.27 3.30
C ALA A 2 -15.82 0.99 2.46
N VAL A 3 -16.58 -0.01 2.92
CA VAL A 3 -16.90 -1.24 2.19
C VAL A 3 -18.36 -1.16 1.74
N PRO A 4 -18.71 -1.61 0.54
CA PRO A 4 -20.09 -1.55 0.06
C PRO A 4 -21.00 -2.49 0.85
N GLU A 5 -22.22 -2.03 1.14
CA GLU A 5 -23.30 -2.88 1.65
C GLU A 5 -24.15 -3.47 0.50
N LYS A 6 -24.11 -2.79 -0.66
CA LYS A 6 -24.76 -3.23 -1.89
C LYS A 6 -23.93 -2.80 -3.10
N VAL A 7 -23.99 -3.57 -4.16
CA VAL A 7 -23.29 -3.28 -5.43
C VAL A 7 -23.69 -1.91 -6.01
N ASP A 8 -24.95 -1.53 -5.87
CA ASP A 8 -25.50 -0.30 -6.45
C ASP A 8 -25.55 0.90 -5.49
N ASP A 9 -25.03 0.77 -4.27
CA ASP A 9 -24.87 1.89 -3.36
C ASP A 9 -23.72 2.83 -3.80
N LYS A 10 -23.54 3.94 -3.09
CA LYS A 10 -22.49 4.91 -3.42
C LYS A 10 -21.09 4.29 -3.36
N VAL A 11 -20.86 3.40 -2.41
CA VAL A 11 -19.53 2.78 -2.20
C VAL A 11 -19.28 1.69 -3.23
N GLY A 12 -20.29 0.84 -3.51
CA GLY A 12 -20.22 -0.19 -4.55
C GLY A 12 -19.94 0.40 -5.93
N LYS A 13 -20.62 1.50 -6.28
CA LYS A 13 -20.34 2.24 -7.52
C LYS A 13 -18.92 2.80 -7.58
N ALA A 14 -18.41 3.36 -6.46
CA ALA A 14 -17.04 3.87 -6.42
C ALA A 14 -16.01 2.74 -6.56
N TRP A 15 -16.28 1.56 -5.99
CA TRP A 15 -15.44 0.38 -6.20
C TRP A 15 -15.48 -0.09 -7.65
N ALA A 16 -16.67 -0.13 -8.25
CA ALA A 16 -16.83 -0.52 -9.64
C ALA A 16 -16.09 0.42 -10.60
N GLU A 17 -16.15 1.73 -10.36
CA GLU A 17 -15.38 2.72 -11.12
C GLU A 17 -13.88 2.49 -11.00
N GLY A 18 -13.34 2.30 -9.77
CA GLY A 18 -11.92 2.05 -9.58
C GLY A 18 -11.42 0.75 -10.22
N ILE A 19 -12.22 -0.32 -10.20
CA ILE A 19 -11.90 -1.57 -10.89
C ILE A 19 -11.97 -1.39 -12.41
N ALA A 20 -12.95 -0.64 -12.89
CA ALA A 20 -13.09 -0.35 -14.32
C ALA A 20 -11.90 0.45 -14.86
N ASP A 21 -11.30 1.35 -14.06
CA ASP A 21 -10.09 2.08 -14.43
C ASP A 21 -8.88 1.14 -14.60
N ILE A 22 -8.73 0.16 -13.72
CA ILE A 22 -7.67 -0.86 -13.84
C ILE A 22 -7.87 -1.66 -15.13
N LYS A 23 -9.11 -2.05 -15.42
CA LYS A 23 -9.46 -2.76 -16.66
C LYS A 23 -9.16 -1.91 -17.90
N ASP A 24 -9.52 -0.63 -17.90
CA ASP A 24 -9.26 0.29 -19.00
C ASP A 24 -7.73 0.44 -19.27
N VAL A 25 -6.93 0.55 -18.21
CA VAL A 25 -5.46 0.60 -18.31
C VAL A 25 -4.89 -0.71 -18.85
N TYR A 26 -5.47 -1.85 -18.44
CA TYR A 26 -5.10 -3.18 -18.98
C TYR A 26 -5.42 -3.30 -20.47
N GLU A 27 -6.65 -2.96 -20.88
CA GLU A 27 -7.10 -3.01 -22.27
C GLU A 27 -6.30 -2.08 -23.19
N LYS A 28 -5.77 -0.97 -22.66
CA LYS A 28 -4.87 -0.06 -23.39
C LYS A 28 -3.43 -0.56 -23.49
N GLY A 29 -3.10 -1.70 -22.92
CA GLY A 29 -1.79 -2.32 -23.01
C GLY A 29 -0.69 -1.65 -22.19
N PHE A 30 -1.05 -0.99 -21.08
CA PHE A 30 -0.07 -0.40 -20.17
C PHE A 30 0.60 -1.41 -19.25
N PHE A 31 0.01 -2.58 -19.05
CA PHE A 31 0.60 -3.66 -18.28
C PHE A 31 1.46 -4.58 -19.16
N THR A 32 2.41 -5.27 -18.54
CA THR A 32 3.23 -6.30 -19.23
C THR A 32 2.40 -7.52 -19.59
N GLU A 33 2.82 -8.29 -20.60
CA GLU A 33 2.09 -9.47 -21.07
C GLU A 33 1.86 -10.54 -19.99
N ASN A 34 2.76 -10.62 -19.00
CA ASN A 34 2.67 -11.57 -17.90
C ASN A 34 1.99 -11.05 -16.65
N THR A 35 1.30 -9.89 -16.70
CA THR A 35 0.76 -9.21 -15.51
C THR A 35 -0.19 -10.09 -14.68
N ASN A 36 -0.98 -10.97 -15.34
CA ASN A 36 -1.93 -11.86 -14.67
C ASN A 36 -1.27 -13.09 -13.99
N THR A 37 0.01 -13.32 -14.22
CA THR A 37 0.78 -14.46 -13.67
C THR A 37 2.05 -14.04 -12.97
N CYS A 38 2.38 -12.75 -13.02
CA CYS A 38 3.58 -12.18 -12.45
C CYS A 38 3.47 -12.08 -10.93
N GLU A 39 4.47 -12.56 -10.23
CA GLU A 39 4.58 -12.34 -8.78
C GLU A 39 5.04 -10.91 -8.47
N ALA A 40 4.67 -10.39 -7.29
CA ALA A 40 4.99 -9.02 -6.90
C ALA A 40 6.50 -8.71 -6.93
N ASP A 41 7.33 -9.68 -6.55
CA ASP A 41 8.79 -9.50 -6.58
C ASP A 41 9.33 -9.49 -8.02
N GLU A 42 8.73 -10.26 -8.95
CA GLU A 42 9.09 -10.23 -10.37
C GLU A 42 8.73 -8.88 -11.00
N ALA A 43 7.54 -8.35 -10.68
CA ALA A 43 7.13 -7.02 -11.13
C ALA A 43 8.07 -5.92 -10.61
N PHE A 44 8.47 -6.00 -9.34
CA PHE A 44 9.44 -5.07 -8.75
C PHE A 44 10.82 -5.16 -9.42
N GLN A 45 11.32 -6.37 -9.68
CA GLN A 45 12.59 -6.56 -10.41
C GLN A 45 12.49 -6.03 -11.85
N GLY A 46 11.34 -6.21 -12.51
CA GLY A 46 11.08 -5.65 -13.83
C GLY A 46 11.19 -4.11 -13.85
N PHE A 47 10.66 -3.45 -12.84
CA PHE A 47 10.78 -2.01 -12.66
C PHE A 47 12.23 -1.58 -12.44
N LEU A 48 12.99 -2.24 -11.56
CA LEU A 48 14.40 -1.96 -11.28
C LEU A 48 15.30 -2.16 -12.53
N GLN A 49 14.88 -2.99 -13.48
CA GLN A 49 15.58 -3.30 -14.74
C GLN A 49 15.09 -2.46 -15.93
N ASP A 50 14.39 -1.34 -15.69
CA ASP A 50 13.86 -0.45 -16.72
C ASP A 50 12.87 -1.12 -17.72
N LYS A 51 12.27 -2.26 -17.33
CA LYS A 51 11.25 -2.95 -18.15
C LYS A 51 9.85 -2.36 -17.97
N ALA A 52 9.63 -1.59 -16.93
CA ALA A 52 8.41 -0.84 -16.66
C ALA A 52 8.75 0.61 -16.29
N ALA A 53 8.06 1.57 -16.91
CA ALA A 53 8.28 3.00 -16.63
C ALA A 53 7.63 3.45 -15.31
N PHE A 54 6.62 2.72 -14.84
CA PHE A 54 5.89 3.03 -13.62
C PHE A 54 5.73 1.78 -12.77
N TYR A 55 5.81 1.97 -11.46
CA TYR A 55 5.51 0.95 -10.45
C TYR A 55 4.66 1.58 -9.35
N VAL A 56 3.48 1.04 -9.12
CA VAL A 56 2.55 1.54 -8.11
C VAL A 56 2.66 0.67 -6.88
N ASP A 57 3.14 1.26 -5.78
CA ASP A 57 3.30 0.57 -4.51
C ASP A 57 3.34 1.60 -3.36
N GLY A 58 3.67 1.20 -2.17
CA GLY A 58 3.78 2.08 -1.01
C GLY A 58 5.21 2.49 -0.67
N SER A 59 5.33 3.43 0.26
CA SER A 59 6.62 3.99 0.72
C SER A 59 7.60 2.93 1.26
N TRP A 60 7.12 1.75 1.67
CA TRP A 60 7.96 0.62 2.11
C TRP A 60 8.89 0.08 1.02
N LYS A 61 8.59 0.30 -0.26
CA LYS A 61 9.45 -0.15 -1.38
C LYS A 61 10.68 0.72 -1.59
N MET A 62 10.72 1.92 -1.00
CA MET A 62 11.87 2.83 -1.18
C MET A 62 13.19 2.23 -0.70
N GLY A 63 13.17 1.50 0.43
CA GLY A 63 14.33 0.76 0.89
C GLY A 63 14.82 -0.27 -0.13
N GLY A 64 13.89 -1.02 -0.73
CA GLY A 64 14.22 -2.00 -1.76
C GLY A 64 14.81 -1.36 -3.03
N ILE A 65 14.30 -0.19 -3.45
CA ILE A 65 14.87 0.56 -4.58
C ILE A 65 16.29 1.03 -4.22
N ARG A 66 16.48 1.65 -3.04
CA ARG A 66 17.79 2.10 -2.57
C ARG A 66 18.83 0.99 -2.58
N ASP A 67 18.46 -0.20 -2.11
CA ASP A 67 19.39 -1.30 -1.90
C ASP A 67 19.69 -2.11 -3.18
N ASN A 68 18.85 -1.99 -4.22
CA ASN A 68 18.96 -2.80 -5.43
C ASN A 68 19.06 -2.01 -6.74
N ALA A 69 18.80 -0.71 -6.75
CA ALA A 69 18.95 0.11 -7.94
C ALA A 69 20.43 0.30 -8.31
N GLU A 70 20.79 0.16 -9.58
CA GLU A 70 22.14 0.46 -10.07
C GLU A 70 22.47 1.95 -9.93
N ASN A 71 21.49 2.82 -10.16
CA ASN A 71 21.58 4.26 -9.96
C ASN A 71 20.25 4.81 -9.42
N ILE A 72 20.26 5.23 -8.18
CA ILE A 72 19.06 5.76 -7.50
C ILE A 72 18.50 7.03 -8.15
N ASP A 73 19.34 7.81 -8.81
CA ASP A 73 18.91 9.06 -9.47
C ASP A 73 18.07 8.83 -10.73
N ASN A 74 17.97 7.57 -11.21
CA ASN A 74 17.05 7.22 -12.29
C ASN A 74 15.59 7.11 -11.83
N PHE A 75 15.34 7.14 -10.52
CA PHE A 75 14.02 6.96 -9.93
C PHE A 75 13.51 8.25 -9.28
N THR A 76 12.23 8.48 -9.43
CA THR A 76 11.50 9.55 -8.70
C THR A 76 10.17 9.02 -8.21
N VAL A 77 9.60 9.68 -7.23
CA VAL A 77 8.27 9.36 -6.72
C VAL A 77 7.27 10.43 -7.16
N THR A 78 6.08 9.99 -7.52
CA THR A 78 4.99 10.89 -7.90
C THR A 78 3.66 10.37 -7.36
N PHE A 79 2.66 11.25 -7.36
CA PHE A 79 1.30 10.85 -7.05
C PHE A 79 0.69 10.04 -8.18
N VAL A 80 -0.18 9.09 -7.82
CA VAL A 80 -1.15 8.54 -8.77
C VAL A 80 -2.11 9.66 -9.19
N PRO A 81 -2.33 9.91 -10.48
CA PRO A 81 -3.21 10.97 -10.95
C PRO A 81 -4.58 10.97 -10.27
N GLY A 82 -5.09 12.14 -9.95
CA GLY A 82 -6.41 12.31 -9.37
C GLY A 82 -7.51 11.98 -10.39
N GLN A 83 -8.68 11.58 -9.89
CA GLN A 83 -9.85 11.26 -10.70
C GLN A 83 -11.13 11.62 -9.96
N ASN A 84 -12.12 12.07 -10.69
CA ASN A 84 -13.41 12.54 -10.17
C ASN A 84 -13.21 13.58 -9.05
N GLU A 85 -13.66 13.29 -7.83
CA GLU A 85 -13.52 14.17 -6.67
C GLU A 85 -12.15 14.06 -6.00
N ARG A 86 -11.36 13.01 -6.29
CA ARG A 86 -10.03 12.81 -5.71
C ARG A 86 -8.99 13.69 -6.40
N LYS A 87 -8.33 14.54 -5.64
CA LYS A 87 -7.20 15.33 -6.15
C LYS A 87 -5.96 14.45 -6.30
N THR A 88 -5.07 14.84 -7.21
CA THR A 88 -3.77 14.15 -7.37
C THR A 88 -2.96 14.14 -6.08
N THR A 89 -3.10 15.15 -5.23
CA THR A 89 -2.41 15.26 -3.93
C THR A 89 -3.10 14.54 -2.77
N ASP A 90 -4.21 13.84 -3.03
CA ASP A 90 -4.87 13.01 -2.03
C ASP A 90 -4.30 11.60 -2.09
N ILE A 91 -3.87 11.04 -0.95
CA ILE A 91 -3.21 9.74 -0.87
C ILE A 91 -3.96 8.74 0.01
N ILE A 92 -3.72 7.46 -0.25
CA ILE A 92 -4.03 6.39 0.69
C ILE A 92 -2.91 6.37 1.71
N SER A 93 -3.27 6.51 3.00
CA SER A 93 -2.32 6.48 4.11
C SER A 93 -2.97 5.83 5.30
N GLY A 94 -2.22 5.04 6.03
CA GLY A 94 -2.69 4.36 7.23
C GLY A 94 -1.53 3.80 8.05
N LEU A 95 -1.84 3.21 9.19
CA LEU A 95 -0.89 2.49 10.00
C LEU A 95 -0.61 1.14 9.34
N SER A 96 0.49 1.04 8.59
CA SER A 96 0.84 -0.18 7.86
C SER A 96 1.52 -1.22 8.74
N SER A 97 2.20 -0.80 9.80
CA SER A 97 2.98 -1.70 10.66
C SER A 97 2.93 -1.26 12.12
N GLY A 98 2.91 -2.22 13.01
CA GLY A 98 2.94 -1.98 14.45
C GLY A 98 3.53 -3.19 15.18
N TRP A 99 3.94 -2.98 16.42
CA TRP A 99 4.44 -4.04 17.28
C TRP A 99 3.30 -4.64 18.09
N TYR A 100 3.15 -5.96 18.04
CA TYR A 100 2.11 -6.70 18.74
C TYR A 100 2.75 -7.74 19.66
N ILE A 101 2.25 -7.84 20.89
CA ILE A 101 2.62 -8.90 21.82
C ILE A 101 1.58 -10.02 21.69
N SER A 102 2.03 -11.24 21.40
CA SER A 102 1.11 -12.37 21.32
C SER A 102 0.47 -12.66 22.70
N LYS A 103 -0.79 -13.13 22.68
CA LYS A 103 -1.46 -13.51 23.93
C LYS A 103 -0.68 -14.53 24.75
N LYS A 104 -0.01 -15.48 24.10
CA LYS A 104 0.84 -16.50 24.75
C LYS A 104 2.04 -15.87 25.49
N ALA A 105 2.64 -14.82 24.94
CA ALA A 105 3.73 -14.10 25.62
C ALA A 105 3.20 -13.20 26.73
N TRP A 106 2.03 -12.62 26.54
CA TRP A 106 1.36 -11.76 27.53
C TRP A 106 0.91 -12.53 28.78
N ASP A 107 0.39 -13.74 28.61
CA ASP A 107 -0.10 -14.58 29.70
C ASP A 107 1.03 -15.29 30.50
N ASP A 108 2.28 -15.22 30.04
CA ASP A 108 3.47 -15.78 30.69
C ASP A 108 4.26 -14.65 31.37
N PRO A 109 4.28 -14.56 32.74
CA PRO A 109 4.90 -13.43 33.44
C PRO A 109 6.40 -13.22 33.12
N GLU A 110 7.13 -14.29 32.83
CA GLU A 110 8.55 -14.18 32.48
C GLU A 110 8.75 -13.60 31.09
N LYS A 111 7.89 -13.98 30.13
CA LYS A 111 7.92 -13.49 28.76
C LYS A 111 7.28 -12.12 28.60
N GLN A 112 6.23 -11.83 29.40
CA GLN A 112 5.52 -10.55 29.35
C GLN A 112 6.49 -9.37 29.52
N LYS A 113 7.31 -9.41 30.60
CA LYS A 113 8.27 -8.35 30.83
C LYS A 113 9.26 -8.18 29.66
N ALA A 114 9.85 -9.27 29.19
CA ALA A 114 10.82 -9.24 28.08
C ALA A 114 10.16 -8.72 26.78
N ALA A 115 8.90 -9.10 26.53
CA ALA A 115 8.17 -8.62 25.35
C ALA A 115 7.86 -7.11 25.43
N VAL A 116 7.50 -6.61 26.63
CA VAL A 116 7.30 -5.18 26.86
C VAL A 116 8.60 -4.41 26.68
N ASP A 117 9.69 -4.86 27.33
CA ASP A 117 11.01 -4.22 27.21
C ASP A 117 11.47 -4.15 25.75
N LEU A 118 11.21 -5.20 24.95
CA LEU A 118 11.53 -5.24 23.52
C LEU A 118 10.70 -4.23 22.72
N VAL A 119 9.40 -4.16 22.97
CA VAL A 119 8.53 -3.18 22.29
C VAL A 119 8.94 -1.77 22.67
N GLU A 120 9.20 -1.48 23.96
CA GLU A 120 9.67 -0.17 24.42
C GLU A 120 10.98 0.23 23.74
N TYR A 121 11.91 -0.72 23.55
CA TYR A 121 13.15 -0.48 22.82
C TYR A 121 12.88 -0.07 21.36
N PHE A 122 12.00 -0.78 20.66
CA PHE A 122 11.72 -0.47 19.26
C PHE A 122 10.89 0.80 19.03
N ILE A 123 10.09 1.21 20.01
CA ILE A 123 9.27 2.43 19.92
C ILE A 123 9.87 3.65 20.62
N ASN A 124 11.10 3.56 21.16
CA ASN A 124 11.73 4.76 21.70
C ASN A 124 12.09 5.74 20.57
N THR A 125 12.21 7.03 20.92
CA THR A 125 12.37 8.11 19.93
C THR A 125 13.64 7.96 19.09
N GLU A 126 14.73 7.49 19.68
CA GLU A 126 16.03 7.29 18.99
C GLU A 126 15.91 6.20 17.93
N THR A 127 15.45 5.00 18.33
CA THR A 127 15.27 3.87 17.41
C THR A 127 14.29 4.20 16.29
N VAL A 128 13.16 4.84 16.61
CA VAL A 128 12.18 5.25 15.60
C VAL A 128 12.75 6.29 14.64
N SER A 129 13.57 7.23 15.12
CA SER A 129 14.23 8.22 14.26
C SER A 129 15.24 7.57 13.31
N ASP A 130 15.95 6.54 13.76
CA ASP A 130 16.88 5.79 12.91
C ASP A 130 16.12 5.02 11.80
N PHE A 131 14.99 4.40 12.13
CA PHE A 131 14.14 3.76 11.12
C PHE A 131 13.46 4.76 10.18
N ALA A 132 13.00 5.90 10.69
CA ALA A 132 12.36 6.95 9.90
C ALA A 132 13.31 7.61 8.89
N GLY A 133 14.63 7.44 9.05
CA GLY A 133 15.63 7.87 8.08
C GLY A 133 15.50 7.25 6.68
N THR A 134 14.51 6.37 6.46
CA THR A 134 14.21 5.77 5.15
C THR A 134 12.93 6.31 4.53
N ALA A 135 12.52 7.53 4.84
CA ALA A 135 11.32 8.22 4.35
C ALA A 135 9.98 7.53 4.73
N THR A 136 9.98 6.62 5.70
CA THR A 136 8.76 6.15 6.33
C THR A 136 8.34 7.14 7.41
N THR A 137 7.05 7.50 7.42
CA THR A 137 6.50 8.34 8.47
C THR A 137 6.26 7.55 9.75
N SER A 138 6.55 8.14 10.89
CA SER A 138 6.27 7.56 12.21
C SER A 138 5.21 8.37 12.95
N LEU A 139 4.39 7.67 13.74
CA LEU A 139 3.46 8.31 14.69
C LEU A 139 4.11 8.65 16.03
N LYS A 140 5.39 8.36 16.22
CA LYS A 140 6.09 8.64 17.47
C LYS A 140 6.38 10.13 17.60
N ASP A 141 5.86 10.76 18.62
CA ASP A 141 6.17 12.16 18.95
C ASP A 141 7.67 12.35 19.17
N GLY A 142 8.22 13.39 18.57
CA GLY A 142 9.65 13.75 18.67
C GLY A 142 10.59 12.92 17.78
N ALA A 143 10.09 11.91 17.06
CA ALA A 143 10.90 11.25 16.05
C ALA A 143 11.20 12.22 14.89
N GLN A 144 12.44 12.26 14.45
CA GLN A 144 12.91 13.16 13.41
C GLN A 144 13.61 12.39 12.31
N ILE A 145 13.43 12.87 11.08
CA ILE A 145 14.16 12.38 9.92
C ILE A 145 15.44 13.20 9.77
N ASP A 146 16.58 12.54 9.72
CA ASP A 146 17.83 13.18 9.35
C ASP A 146 17.92 13.29 7.83
N GLU A 147 17.44 14.41 7.30
CA GLU A 147 17.39 14.67 5.85
C GLU A 147 18.79 14.62 5.19
N SER A 148 19.88 14.74 5.98
CA SER A 148 21.24 14.65 5.43
C SER A 148 21.63 13.22 5.01
N LYS A 149 20.95 12.20 5.55
CA LYS A 149 21.17 10.79 5.24
C LYS A 149 20.30 10.28 4.09
N LEU A 150 19.33 11.09 3.64
CA LEU A 150 18.40 10.69 2.59
C LEU A 150 19.03 10.81 1.20
N ASN A 151 18.77 9.83 0.35
CA ASN A 151 19.07 9.88 -1.07
C ASN A 151 18.08 10.79 -1.84
N SER A 152 18.24 10.92 -3.15
CA SER A 152 17.39 11.75 -4.02
C SER A 152 15.92 11.30 -3.98
N LEU A 153 15.65 10.01 -4.13
CA LEU A 153 14.29 9.44 -4.12
C LEU A 153 13.58 9.68 -2.77
N GLU A 154 14.28 9.49 -1.66
CA GLU A 154 13.72 9.72 -0.32
C GLU A 154 13.42 11.20 -0.06
N LYS A 155 14.24 12.12 -0.58
CA LYS A 155 13.98 13.57 -0.54
C LYS A 155 12.78 13.98 -1.38
N ASP A 156 12.62 13.38 -2.56
CA ASP A 156 11.45 13.59 -3.41
C ASP A 156 10.18 13.12 -2.70
N ALA A 157 10.22 11.95 -2.06
CA ALA A 157 9.10 11.43 -1.27
C ALA A 157 8.71 12.35 -0.11
N LEU A 158 9.68 12.87 0.63
CA LEU A 158 9.40 13.85 1.70
C LEU A 158 8.75 15.12 1.14
N THR A 159 9.25 15.60 0.02
CA THR A 159 8.70 16.80 -0.65
C THR A 159 7.25 16.52 -1.09
N MET A 160 7.00 15.36 -1.67
CA MET A 160 5.66 14.92 -2.05
C MET A 160 4.72 14.86 -0.84
N LEU A 161 5.16 14.23 0.26
CA LEU A 161 4.36 14.11 1.49
C LEU A 161 3.99 15.47 2.09
N LYS A 162 4.88 16.46 2.02
CA LYS A 162 4.61 17.84 2.48
C LYS A 162 3.50 18.53 1.66
N SER A 163 3.21 18.06 0.45
CA SER A 163 2.19 18.61 -0.46
C SER A 163 0.85 17.88 -0.41
N VAL A 164 0.73 16.83 0.40
CA VAL A 164 -0.52 16.06 0.55
C VAL A 164 -1.63 16.94 1.10
N THR A 165 -2.80 16.88 0.45
CA THR A 165 -3.97 17.71 0.82
C THR A 165 -5.04 16.96 1.59
N ALA A 166 -5.13 15.65 1.40
CA ALA A 166 -6.00 14.78 2.19
C ALA A 166 -5.44 13.36 2.23
N THR A 167 -5.81 12.63 3.28
CA THR A 167 -5.49 11.22 3.44
C THR A 167 -6.75 10.39 3.65
N SER A 168 -6.75 9.17 3.11
CA SER A 168 -7.78 8.16 3.36
C SER A 168 -7.09 6.85 3.73
N GLY A 169 -7.65 6.10 4.69
CA GLY A 169 -7.19 4.74 4.94
C GLY A 169 -7.49 3.81 3.75
N ALA A 170 -6.79 2.71 3.65
CA ALA A 170 -7.08 1.68 2.66
C ALA A 170 -8.39 0.96 3.00
N CYS A 171 -9.28 0.76 2.03
CA CYS A 171 -10.53 0.03 2.25
C CYS A 171 -10.30 -1.43 2.68
N GLN A 172 -9.20 -2.02 2.23
CA GLN A 172 -8.79 -3.36 2.65
C GLN A 172 -8.57 -3.51 4.17
N ASP A 173 -8.32 -2.42 4.90
CA ASP A 173 -8.16 -2.45 6.36
C ASP A 173 -9.48 -2.64 7.10
N LEU A 174 -10.61 -2.57 6.39
CA LEU A 174 -11.96 -2.87 6.90
C LEU A 174 -12.41 -4.30 6.62
N CYS A 175 -11.63 -5.07 5.88
CA CYS A 175 -11.93 -6.44 5.50
C CYS A 175 -10.86 -7.39 6.01
N THR A 176 -11.23 -8.61 6.34
CA THR A 176 -10.27 -9.70 6.50
C THR A 176 -9.68 -10.07 5.13
N GLU A 177 -8.62 -10.87 5.12
CA GLU A 177 -8.02 -11.34 3.88
C GLU A 177 -9.03 -12.14 3.04
N ASP A 178 -9.78 -13.05 3.67
CA ASP A 178 -10.79 -13.86 3.00
C ASP A 178 -11.92 -13.00 2.41
N GLN A 179 -12.35 -11.97 3.11
CA GLN A 179 -13.42 -11.07 2.65
C GLN A 179 -13.03 -10.26 1.41
N ARG A 180 -11.77 -9.83 1.29
CA ARG A 180 -11.29 -9.06 0.13
C ARG A 180 -10.75 -9.92 -1.02
N ALA A 181 -10.43 -11.21 -0.75
CA ALA A 181 -9.86 -12.13 -1.72
C ALA A 181 -10.62 -12.19 -3.07
N PRO A 182 -11.97 -12.13 -3.12
CA PRO A 182 -12.70 -12.18 -4.38
C PRO A 182 -12.26 -11.14 -5.41
N ILE A 183 -11.93 -9.91 -5.01
CA ILE A 183 -11.46 -8.89 -5.95
C ILE A 183 -10.09 -9.26 -6.50
N PHE A 184 -9.13 -9.62 -5.64
CA PHE A 184 -7.76 -9.93 -6.07
C PHE A 184 -7.69 -11.20 -6.90
N THR A 185 -8.40 -12.26 -6.46
CA THR A 185 -8.42 -13.56 -7.16
C THR A 185 -9.09 -13.48 -8.53
N ASN A 186 -10.14 -12.65 -8.65
CA ASN A 186 -10.90 -12.53 -9.89
C ASN A 186 -10.39 -11.41 -10.81
N MET A 187 -9.41 -10.60 -10.38
CA MET A 187 -8.90 -9.50 -11.21
C MET A 187 -8.46 -9.94 -12.62
N PRO A 188 -7.73 -11.05 -12.81
CA PRO A 188 -7.41 -11.55 -14.15
C PRO A 188 -8.66 -11.79 -15.01
N GLN A 189 -9.70 -12.41 -14.45
CA GLN A 189 -10.94 -12.69 -15.17
C GLN A 189 -11.73 -11.40 -15.49
N ILE A 190 -11.69 -10.42 -14.58
CA ILE A 190 -12.34 -9.12 -14.77
C ILE A 190 -11.67 -8.36 -15.92
N VAL A 191 -10.34 -8.24 -15.92
CA VAL A 191 -9.61 -7.49 -16.95
C VAL A 191 -9.69 -8.16 -18.31
N GLU A 192 -9.79 -9.49 -18.37
CA GLU A 192 -9.99 -10.27 -19.59
C GLU A 192 -11.46 -10.32 -20.04
N GLY A 193 -12.39 -9.71 -19.29
CA GLY A 193 -13.81 -9.68 -19.63
C GLY A 193 -14.56 -11.01 -19.44
N GLN A 194 -14.01 -11.90 -18.63
CA GLN A 194 -14.60 -13.22 -18.31
C GLN A 194 -15.52 -13.13 -17.09
N MET A 195 -15.41 -12.08 -16.27
CA MET A 195 -16.25 -11.80 -15.11
C MET A 195 -16.68 -10.35 -15.08
N GLU A 196 -17.94 -10.11 -14.74
CA GLU A 196 -18.44 -8.76 -14.52
C GLU A 196 -17.95 -8.19 -13.19
N ILE A 197 -17.62 -6.89 -13.19
CA ILE A 197 -17.09 -6.19 -12.00
C ILE A 197 -18.06 -6.30 -10.82
N ASN A 198 -19.36 -6.13 -11.10
CA ASN A 198 -20.37 -6.18 -10.06
C ASN A 198 -20.52 -7.56 -9.42
N ASP A 199 -20.26 -8.63 -10.16
CA ASP A 199 -20.28 -9.99 -9.61
C ASP A 199 -19.13 -10.21 -8.62
N ALA A 200 -17.96 -9.66 -8.90
CA ALA A 200 -16.83 -9.72 -7.98
C ALA A 200 -17.07 -8.89 -6.71
N ILE A 201 -17.70 -7.70 -6.84
CA ILE A 201 -18.09 -6.88 -5.68
C ILE A 201 -19.14 -7.60 -4.84
N GLN A 202 -20.13 -8.26 -5.48
CA GLN A 202 -21.13 -9.03 -4.75
C GLN A 202 -20.51 -10.16 -3.93
N GLN A 203 -19.50 -10.85 -4.45
CA GLN A 203 -18.78 -11.89 -3.70
C GLN A 203 -18.08 -11.33 -2.45
N VAL A 204 -17.57 -10.09 -2.49
CA VAL A 204 -17.01 -9.43 -1.29
C VAL A 204 -18.11 -9.16 -0.27
N ILE A 205 -19.26 -8.66 -0.72
CA ILE A 205 -20.42 -8.37 0.16
C ILE A 205 -20.88 -9.67 0.82
N ASP A 206 -21.03 -10.75 0.05
CA ASP A 206 -21.46 -12.06 0.54
C ASP A 206 -20.46 -12.59 1.60
N ALA A 207 -19.15 -12.45 1.36
CA ALA A 207 -18.10 -12.87 2.29
C ALA A 207 -18.04 -12.02 3.58
N MET A 208 -18.64 -10.83 3.58
CA MET A 208 -18.72 -9.98 4.77
C MET A 208 -19.93 -10.32 5.65
N GLU A 209 -20.90 -11.05 5.14
CA GLU A 209 -22.08 -11.51 5.89
C GLU A 209 -21.85 -12.83 6.63
N GLU A 210 -20.76 -13.57 6.28
CA GLU A 210 -20.33 -14.81 6.94
C GLU A 210 -19.50 -14.54 8.22
#